data_278d87c6289356df57163760ea554c25
#
_entry.id   278d87c6289356df57163760ea554c25
#
_cell.length_a   1.000
_cell.length_b   1.000
_cell.length_c   1.000
_cell.angle_alpha   90.00
_cell.angle_beta   90.00
_cell.angle_gamma   90.00
#
_symmetry.space_group_name_H-M   'P 1'
#
loop_
_entity.id
_entity.type
_entity.pdbx_description
1 polymer ?
#
loop_
_entity_poly.entity_id
_entity_poly.type
_entity_poly.pdbx_seq_one_letter_code
_entity_poly.pdbx_strand_id
1 'polypeptide(L)' 'MTQQQRKMYQSENGDSWWLCRGDDVVFVLHEANVSSGGMATRIELPQFLSSGRNAPEKQALLAMIGELAQGID' A
#
# COMPACT_ATOMS: atom_id res chain seq x y z
N MET A 1 -1.64 -21.41 -1.43
CA MET A 1 -1.63 -20.21 -1.76
C MET A 1 -1.47 -19.21 -0.74
N THR A 2 -0.45 -18.46 -0.76
CA THR A 2 -0.18 -17.52 0.26
C THR A 2 -0.34 -16.14 -0.26
N GLN A 3 -1.10 -15.36 0.45
CA GLN A 3 -1.21 -13.96 0.19
C GLN A 3 -0.13 -13.29 1.02
N GLN A 4 0.69 -12.50 0.39
CA GLN A 4 1.76 -11.76 1.07
C GLN A 4 1.37 -10.30 1.20
N GLN A 5 1.74 -9.70 2.32
CA GLN A 5 1.50 -8.28 2.50
C GLN A 5 2.65 -7.65 3.26
N ARG A 6 2.93 -6.42 2.92
CA ARG A 6 4.01 -5.67 3.53
C ARG A 6 3.50 -4.27 3.86
N LYS A 7 3.72 -3.84 5.09
CA LYS A 7 3.27 -2.53 5.50
C LYS A 7 4.09 -1.46 4.80
N MET A 8 3.40 -0.54 4.13
CA MET A 8 4.04 0.56 3.43
C MET A 8 4.15 1.80 4.31
N TYR A 9 3.09 2.09 5.05
CA TYR A 9 2.99 3.35 5.74
C TYR A 9 1.93 3.28 6.83
N GLN A 10 2.14 4.02 7.90
CA GLN A 10 1.15 4.17 8.94
C GLN A 10 1.03 5.65 9.26
N SER A 11 -0.17 6.20 9.19
CA SER A 11 -0.38 7.60 9.45
C SER A 11 -0.43 7.85 10.96
N GLU A 12 -0.35 9.12 11.34
CA GLU A 12 -0.36 9.50 12.75
C GLU A 12 -1.65 9.12 13.44
N ASN A 13 -2.76 9.11 12.71
CA ASN A 13 -4.06 8.75 13.29
C ASN A 13 -4.27 7.24 13.39
N GLY A 14 -3.31 6.44 12.96
CA GLY A 14 -3.38 5.01 13.10
C GLY A 14 -3.86 4.23 11.88
N ASP A 15 -4.15 4.92 10.78
CA ASP A 15 -4.48 4.22 9.54
C ASP A 15 -3.24 3.52 9.01
N SER A 16 -3.40 2.33 8.47
CA SER A 16 -2.30 1.55 7.93
C SER A 16 -2.50 1.30 6.45
N TRP A 17 -1.40 1.26 5.73
CA TRP A 17 -1.40 1.03 4.28
C TRP A 17 -0.47 -0.14 3.99
N TRP A 18 -0.97 -1.11 3.24
CA TRP A 18 -0.25 -2.35 2.97
C TRP A 18 -0.14 -2.58 1.47
N LEU A 19 1.01 -3.05 1.04
CA LEU A 19 1.16 -3.57 -0.31
C LEU A 19 0.92 -5.06 -0.25
N CYS A 20 -0.06 -5.53 -1.00
CA CYS A 20 -0.50 -6.93 -0.92
C CYS A 20 -0.30 -7.61 -2.26
N ARG A 21 0.03 -8.89 -2.19
CA ARG A 21 0.22 -9.70 -3.38
C ARG A 21 -0.63 -10.97 -3.25
N GLY A 22 -1.55 -11.13 -4.20
CA GLY A 22 -2.32 -12.36 -4.32
C GLY A 22 -1.71 -13.27 -5.38
N ASP A 23 -2.52 -14.12 -5.98
CA ASP A 23 -2.01 -15.10 -6.95
C ASP A 23 -1.42 -14.44 -8.18
N ASP A 24 -2.14 -13.55 -8.81
CA ASP A 24 -1.66 -12.87 -10.01
C ASP A 24 -1.90 -11.38 -9.96
N VAL A 25 -2.04 -10.84 -8.77
CA VAL A 25 -2.47 -9.46 -8.65
C VAL A 25 -1.76 -8.80 -7.48
N VAL A 26 -1.43 -7.53 -7.66
CA VAL A 26 -0.84 -6.70 -6.61
C VAL A 26 -1.80 -5.54 -6.36
N PHE A 27 -2.08 -5.27 -5.11
CA PHE A 27 -3.01 -4.21 -4.75
C PHE A 27 -2.59 -3.57 -3.44
N VAL A 28 -3.19 -2.42 -3.14
CA VAL A 28 -2.95 -1.71 -1.89
C VAL A 28 -4.16 -1.93 -0.98
N LEU A 29 -3.91 -2.18 0.28
CA LEU A 29 -4.95 -2.31 1.27
C LEU A 29 -4.83 -1.15 2.25
N HIS A 30 -5.89 -0.37 2.38
CA HIS A 30 -5.95 0.72 3.35
C HIS A 30 -6.82 0.27 4.51
N GLU A 31 -6.23 0.19 5.68
CA GLU A 31 -6.92 -0.23 6.88
C GLU A 31 -7.12 0.98 7.78
N ALA A 32 -8.37 1.38 7.96
CA ALA A 32 -8.69 2.51 8.81
C ALA A 32 -8.40 2.18 10.27
N ASN A 33 -8.08 3.20 11.06
CA ASN A 33 -7.82 3.01 12.47
C ASN A 33 -9.09 2.55 13.19
N VAL A 34 -8.91 2.05 14.41
CA VAL A 34 -10.02 1.47 15.17
C VAL A 34 -11.10 2.52 15.45
N SER A 35 -10.69 3.75 15.72
CA SER A 35 -11.65 4.83 16.00
C SER A 35 -12.52 5.15 14.80
N SER A 36 -12.02 4.88 13.60
CA SER A 36 -12.78 5.09 12.36
C SER A 36 -13.47 3.82 11.87
N GLY A 37 -13.51 2.78 12.69
CA GLY A 37 -14.22 1.56 12.37
C GLY A 37 -13.35 0.38 11.97
N GLY A 38 -12.06 0.57 11.77
CA GLY A 38 -11.14 -0.52 11.44
C GLY A 38 -11.38 -1.18 10.10
N MET A 39 -12.12 -0.51 9.20
CA MET A 39 -12.49 -1.11 7.93
C MET A 39 -11.31 -1.10 6.95
N ALA A 40 -11.16 -2.18 6.22
CA ALA A 40 -10.11 -2.29 5.22
C ALA A 40 -10.69 -2.11 3.82
N THR A 41 -10.03 -1.32 2.99
CA THR A 41 -10.47 -1.03 1.63
C THR A 41 -9.36 -1.41 0.66
N ARG A 42 -9.71 -2.19 -0.35
CA ARG A 42 -8.77 -2.60 -1.37
C ARG A 42 -8.73 -1.56 -2.49
N ILE A 43 -7.53 -1.16 -2.89
CA ILE A 43 -7.32 -0.21 -3.97
C ILE A 43 -6.43 -0.88 -5.00
N GLU A 44 -6.89 -0.96 -6.24
CA GLU A 44 -6.09 -1.57 -7.29
C GLU A 44 -4.85 -0.70 -7.56
N LEU A 45 -3.74 -1.33 -7.86
CA LEU A 45 -2.48 -0.62 -7.98
C LEU A 45 -2.50 0.50 -9.02
N PRO A 46 -3.03 0.28 -10.24
CA PRO A 46 -3.09 1.38 -11.21
C PRO A 46 -3.90 2.57 -10.70
N GLN A 47 -5.00 2.29 -10.01
CA GLN A 47 -5.83 3.34 -9.45
C GLN A 47 -5.08 4.12 -8.38
N PHE A 48 -4.35 3.42 -7.52
CA PHE A 48 -3.58 4.03 -6.46
C PHE A 48 -2.49 4.95 -7.03
N LEU A 49 -1.79 4.47 -8.05
CA LEU A 49 -0.70 5.22 -8.66
C LEU A 49 -1.19 6.41 -9.48
N SER A 50 -2.39 6.31 -10.05
CA SER A 50 -2.91 7.38 -10.89
C SER A 50 -3.60 8.49 -10.09
N SER A 51 -3.74 8.33 -8.78
CA SER A 51 -4.31 9.39 -7.97
C SER A 51 -3.39 10.61 -8.07
N GLY A 52 -3.97 11.77 -8.27
CA GLY A 52 -3.18 12.97 -8.49
C GLY A 52 -2.55 13.56 -7.24
N ARG A 53 -2.71 12.92 -6.10
CA ARG A 53 -2.20 13.45 -4.85
C ARG A 53 -0.81 12.95 -4.55
N ASN A 54 -0.01 13.83 -4.00
CA ASN A 54 1.33 13.49 -3.59
C ASN A 54 1.30 13.07 -2.11
N ALA A 55 0.53 12.06 -1.82
CA ALA A 55 0.28 11.62 -0.45
C ALA A 55 1.45 10.82 0.11
N PRO A 56 1.66 10.83 1.43
CA PRO A 56 2.76 10.09 2.05
C PRO A 56 2.73 8.59 1.75
N GLU A 57 1.56 7.98 1.71
CA GLU A 57 1.46 6.55 1.42
C GLU A 57 1.87 6.25 -0.02
N LYS A 58 1.60 7.18 -0.95
CA LYS A 58 2.05 7.01 -2.33
C LYS A 58 3.56 7.15 -2.42
N GLN A 59 4.13 8.09 -1.68
CA GLN A 59 5.57 8.25 -1.62
C GLN A 59 6.23 6.99 -1.08
N ALA A 60 5.63 6.39 -0.06
CA ALA A 60 6.15 5.17 0.53
C ALA A 60 6.18 4.03 -0.49
N LEU A 61 5.12 3.90 -1.29
CA LEU A 61 5.08 2.87 -2.32
C LEU A 61 6.16 3.11 -3.38
N LEU A 62 6.30 4.35 -3.81
CA LEU A 62 7.31 4.67 -4.82
C LEU A 62 8.72 4.38 -4.31
N ALA A 63 8.97 4.64 -3.02
CA ALA A 63 10.25 4.33 -2.43
C ALA A 63 10.52 2.83 -2.42
N MET A 64 9.50 2.02 -2.15
CA MET A 64 9.65 0.57 -2.17
C MET A 64 9.96 0.07 -3.58
N ILE A 65 9.32 0.64 -4.58
CA ILE A 65 9.58 0.29 -5.97
C ILE A 65 11.02 0.65 -6.33
N GLY A 66 11.48 1.83 -5.88
CA GLY A 66 12.85 2.24 -6.11
C GLY A 66 13.87 1.30 -5.50
N GLU A 67 13.58 0.80 -4.30
CA GLU A 67 14.47 -0.16 -3.64
C GLU A 67 14.55 -1.47 -4.43
N LEU A 68 13.41 -1.92 -4.95
CA LEU A 68 13.39 -3.13 -5.76
C LEU A 68 14.19 -2.95 -7.04
N ALA A 69 14.06 -1.79 -7.66
CA ALA A 69 14.80 -1.50 -8.89
C ALA A 69 16.30 -1.47 -8.64
N GLN A 70 16.72 -0.97 -7.48
CA GLN A 70 18.13 -0.95 -7.13
C GLN A 70 18.69 -2.35 -6.92
N GLY A 71 17.86 -3.28 -6.52
CA GLY A 71 18.27 -4.65 -6.29
C GLY A 71 18.39 -5.48 -7.56
N ILE A 72 18.02 -4.90 -8.71
CA ILE A 72 18.11 -5.60 -9.98
C ILE A 72 19.38 -5.19 -10.69
N ASP A 73 20.22 -6.16 -10.95
CA ASP A 73 21.47 -5.89 -11.68
C ASP A 73 21.41 -6.40 -13.08
#